data_59671b188c0b2ebbae22d8cdc8ae711c
#
_entry.id   59671b188c0b2ebbae22d8cdc8ae711c
#
_cell.length_a   1.000
_cell.length_b   1.000
_cell.length_c   1.000
_cell.angle_alpha   90.00
_cell.angle_beta   90.00
_cell.angle_gamma   90.00
#
_symmetry.space_group_name_H-M   'P 1'
#
loop_
_entity.id
_entity.type
_entity.pdbx_description
1 polymer ?
#
loop_
_entity_poly.entity_id
_entity_poly.type
_entity_poly.pdbx_seq_one_letter_code
_entity_poly.pdbx_strand_id
1 'polypeptide(L)'
;MTINSSGNGDRSKDPKLGDAFDGDDPTAEEATRILSQRPVQSTQLKGTLVGVAQSDDAAGEDEEKTVFLPAGAGSEADKGFDPAVAWLVVIKGPGRGEYCPVFYGQNSIGRGENQRIRLNFGDTRITRDSHAFLIYDDMARKFFLRDNGKANLLRLNEAPVMVPAEVKDRDQISLGETVLLFVALCGQDFDWMADGDESS
;
A
#
# COMPACT_ATOMS: atom_id res chain seq x y z
N MET A 1 0.17 -76.35 2.76
CA MET A 1 0.09 -76.49 4.21
C MET A 1 -0.34 -75.14 4.73
N THR A 2 -1.63 -75.04 4.97
CA THR A 2 -2.27 -74.88 6.29
C THR A 2 -2.09 -73.46 6.84
N ILE A 3 -3.14 -72.69 6.67
CA ILE A 3 -4.35 -72.31 7.48
C ILE A 3 -3.96 -71.48 8.72
N ASN A 4 -4.61 -70.43 8.89
CA ASN A 4 -5.71 -70.01 9.82
C ASN A 4 -5.41 -68.58 10.29
N SER A 5 -6.32 -67.72 10.30
CA SER A 5 -7.67 -67.60 10.83
C SER A 5 -7.75 -66.45 11.83
N SER A 6 -8.72 -65.58 11.58
CA SER A 6 -9.66 -65.00 12.54
C SER A 6 -9.22 -64.03 13.62
N GLY A 7 -9.95 -62.96 13.64
CA GLY A 7 -10.22 -62.17 14.83
C GLY A 7 -10.62 -60.78 14.46
N ASN A 8 -11.85 -60.57 14.11
CA ASN A 8 -13.01 -60.15 14.90
C ASN A 8 -12.81 -58.78 15.59
N GLY A 9 -13.43 -57.75 15.06
CA GLY A 9 -14.52 -57.04 15.63
C GLY A 9 -14.17 -56.06 16.74
N ASP A 10 -14.27 -54.79 16.46
CA ASP A 10 -15.13 -54.01 17.33
C ASP A 10 -15.75 -52.83 16.60
N ARG A 11 -17.07 -52.82 16.58
CA ARG A 11 -17.93 -51.70 16.25
C ARG A 11 -18.04 -50.82 17.48
N SER A 12 -18.02 -49.58 17.27
CA SER A 12 -18.75 -48.53 18.01
C SER A 12 -17.78 -47.38 18.32
N LYS A 13 -18.05 -46.18 17.94
CA LYS A 13 -19.21 -45.36 18.18
C LYS A 13 -19.08 -44.10 17.34
N ASP A 14 -20.05 -43.86 16.50
CA ASP A 14 -20.31 -42.50 15.99
C ASP A 14 -20.75 -41.62 17.17
N PRO A 15 -20.15 -40.45 17.39
CA PRO A 15 -20.78 -39.46 18.24
C PRO A 15 -21.86 -38.74 17.45
N LYS A 16 -23.06 -38.80 18.01
CA LYS A 16 -24.30 -38.16 17.61
C LYS A 16 -24.08 -36.71 17.19
N LEU A 17 -24.51 -36.41 15.97
CA LEU A 17 -24.91 -35.09 15.54
C LEU A 17 -26.12 -34.64 16.37
N GLY A 18 -25.94 -33.57 17.14
CA GLY A 18 -27.06 -32.97 17.88
C GLY A 18 -26.51 -32.04 18.93
N ASP A 19 -26.33 -30.79 18.59
CA ASP A 19 -26.91 -29.72 19.41
C ASP A 19 -26.89 -28.43 18.57
N ALA A 20 -28.07 -27.86 18.53
CA ALA A 20 -28.44 -26.67 17.81
C ALA A 20 -27.54 -25.48 18.14
N PHE A 21 -27.02 -24.86 17.11
CA PHE A 21 -26.49 -23.52 17.18
C PHE A 21 -27.69 -22.56 17.15
N ASP A 22 -28.21 -22.21 18.33
CA ASP A 22 -29.06 -21.03 18.49
C ASP A 22 -28.16 -19.79 18.34
N GLY A 23 -27.94 -19.39 17.11
CA GLY A 23 -27.35 -18.12 16.76
C GLY A 23 -28.46 -17.09 16.59
N ASP A 24 -28.69 -16.28 17.61
CA ASP A 24 -29.42 -15.02 17.46
C ASP A 24 -28.72 -14.18 16.39
N ASP A 25 -29.27 -14.25 15.18
CA ASP A 25 -28.89 -13.37 14.09
C ASP A 25 -29.54 -12.00 14.38
N PRO A 26 -28.76 -10.94 14.65
CA PRO A 26 -29.32 -9.62 14.96
C PRO A 26 -30.12 -9.14 13.76
N THR A 27 -31.39 -8.82 13.99
CA THR A 27 -32.29 -8.27 12.97
C THR A 27 -31.70 -7.00 12.34
N ALA A 28 -32.04 -6.73 11.08
CA ALA A 28 -31.57 -5.57 10.31
C ALA A 28 -31.75 -4.20 11.04
N GLU A 29 -32.69 -4.13 11.98
CA GLU A 29 -32.91 -2.94 12.83
C GLU A 29 -31.82 -2.77 13.90
N GLU A 30 -31.28 -3.84 14.47
CA GLU A 30 -30.17 -3.76 15.45
C GLU A 30 -28.86 -3.34 14.78
N ALA A 31 -28.58 -3.83 13.58
CA ALA A 31 -27.41 -3.42 12.80
C ALA A 31 -27.43 -1.91 12.47
N THR A 32 -28.61 -1.36 12.21
CA THR A 32 -28.77 0.09 11.94
C THR A 32 -28.54 0.94 13.20
N ARG A 33 -28.86 0.40 14.37
CA ARG A 33 -28.69 1.10 15.65
C ARG A 33 -27.23 1.22 16.09
N ILE A 34 -26.40 0.22 15.73
CA ILE A 34 -24.97 0.21 16.05
C ILE A 34 -24.21 1.23 15.20
N LEU A 35 -24.65 1.48 13.95
CA LEU A 35 -24.03 2.45 13.06
C LEU A 35 -24.32 3.91 13.43
N SER A 36 -25.38 4.19 14.19
CA SER A 36 -25.77 5.56 14.61
C SER A 36 -25.10 6.04 15.90
N GLN A 37 -24.27 5.22 16.57
CA GLN A 37 -23.64 5.57 17.84
C GLN A 37 -22.12 5.75 17.77
N ARG A 38 -21.55 6.02 16.61
CA ARG A 38 -20.15 6.47 16.56
C ARG A 38 -20.10 7.98 16.88
N PRO A 39 -19.50 8.38 17.99
CA PRO A 39 -19.29 9.81 18.24
C PRO A 39 -18.28 10.32 17.21
N VAL A 40 -18.74 11.26 16.37
CA VAL A 40 -17.86 12.08 15.54
C VAL A 40 -17.05 12.95 16.49
N GLN A 41 -15.78 12.61 16.71
CA GLN A 41 -14.87 13.51 17.41
C GLN A 41 -14.59 14.69 16.46
N SER A 42 -15.26 15.80 16.71
CA SER A 42 -14.92 17.06 16.08
C SER A 42 -13.57 17.55 16.63
N THR A 43 -12.53 17.39 15.81
CA THR A 43 -11.24 18.04 16.07
C THR A 43 -11.43 19.54 15.92
N GLN A 44 -11.44 20.26 17.03
CA GLN A 44 -11.43 21.73 17.03
C GLN A 44 -10.08 22.21 16.49
N LEU A 45 -10.09 22.72 15.27
CA LEU A 45 -9.00 23.51 14.72
C LEU A 45 -8.98 24.85 15.42
N LYS A 46 -7.99 25.07 16.28
CA LYS A 46 -7.66 26.39 16.79
C LYS A 46 -7.05 27.21 15.66
N GLY A 47 -7.91 27.96 14.95
CA GLY A 47 -7.47 28.98 14.02
C GLY A 47 -6.96 30.21 14.76
N THR A 48 -5.68 30.52 14.59
CA THR A 48 -5.11 31.81 14.99
C THR A 48 -5.53 32.83 13.94
N LEU A 49 -6.42 33.73 14.33
CA LEU A 49 -6.77 34.93 13.56
C LEU A 49 -5.57 35.89 13.56
N VAL A 50 -4.89 36.01 12.43
CA VAL A 50 -3.97 37.12 12.18
C VAL A 50 -4.79 38.28 11.58
N GLY A 51 -4.74 39.42 12.22
CA GLY A 51 -5.56 40.60 11.93
C GLY A 51 -5.32 41.12 10.50
N VAL A 52 -6.43 41.47 9.87
CA VAL A 52 -6.49 42.22 8.62
C VAL A 52 -6.41 43.73 8.98
N ALA A 53 -5.33 44.38 8.50
CA ALA A 53 -5.28 45.83 8.45
C ALA A 53 -6.14 46.31 7.27
N GLN A 54 -7.14 47.10 7.55
CA GLN A 54 -7.91 47.82 6.53
C GLN A 54 -7.07 48.97 5.96
N SER A 55 -6.98 49.00 4.65
CA SER A 55 -6.71 50.24 3.91
C SER A 55 -7.72 50.33 2.78
N ASP A 56 -8.51 51.42 2.88
CA ASP A 56 -9.46 51.86 1.86
C ASP A 56 -8.70 52.26 0.59
N ASP A 57 -9.15 51.84 -0.59
CA ASP A 57 -9.53 52.64 -1.76
C ASP A 57 -9.42 51.85 -3.08
N ALA A 58 -10.46 52.09 -3.90
CA ALA A 58 -10.54 52.00 -5.35
C ALA A 58 -10.86 50.65 -6.03
N ALA A 59 -12.03 50.73 -6.69
CA ALA A 59 -12.62 49.78 -7.64
C ALA A 59 -11.68 49.15 -8.67
N GLY A 60 -11.71 47.85 -8.75
CA GLY A 60 -11.19 47.05 -9.82
C GLY A 60 -11.89 45.70 -9.74
N GLU A 61 -12.63 45.34 -10.79
CA GLU A 61 -13.23 44.00 -10.95
C GLU A 61 -12.11 42.96 -11.09
N ASP A 62 -11.59 42.50 -9.94
CA ASP A 62 -10.66 41.38 -9.92
C ASP A 62 -11.45 40.09 -9.79
N GLU A 63 -11.47 39.31 -10.88
CA GLU A 63 -11.87 37.89 -10.83
C GLU A 63 -11.07 37.22 -9.72
N GLU A 64 -11.72 36.85 -8.63
CA GLU A 64 -11.13 36.08 -7.55
C GLU A 64 -10.69 34.72 -8.10
N LYS A 65 -9.42 34.62 -8.48
CA LYS A 65 -8.78 33.36 -8.76
C LYS A 65 -8.72 32.57 -7.46
N THR A 66 -9.67 31.66 -7.27
CA THR A 66 -9.62 30.70 -6.18
C THR A 66 -8.38 29.84 -6.33
N VAL A 67 -7.30 30.18 -5.63
CA VAL A 67 -6.11 29.31 -5.53
C VAL A 67 -6.43 28.23 -4.54
N PHE A 68 -6.64 27.01 -5.02
CA PHE A 68 -6.74 25.83 -4.17
C PHE A 68 -5.34 25.50 -3.62
N LEU A 69 -5.09 25.90 -2.37
CA LEU A 69 -3.90 25.49 -1.64
C LEU A 69 -4.22 24.15 -0.96
N PRO A 70 -3.59 23.04 -1.35
CA PRO A 70 -3.78 21.79 -0.62
C PRO A 70 -3.26 21.97 0.80
N ALA A 71 -4.10 21.59 1.78
CA ALA A 71 -3.74 21.61 3.19
C ALA A 71 -2.56 20.64 3.42
N GLY A 72 -1.35 21.20 3.64
CA GLY A 72 -0.13 20.43 3.85
C GLY A 72 1.10 21.00 3.15
N ALA A 73 1.03 22.15 2.49
CA ALA A 73 2.20 22.85 1.96
C ALA A 73 3.05 23.46 3.09
N GLY A 74 3.67 22.60 3.92
CA GLY A 74 4.84 22.96 4.71
C GLY A 74 6.01 23.15 3.75
N SER A 75 6.70 24.28 3.84
CA SER A 75 7.82 24.75 3.05
C SER A 75 8.68 23.62 2.41
N GLU A 76 8.32 23.18 1.23
CA GLU A 76 9.17 22.37 0.37
C GLU A 76 9.98 23.30 -0.54
N ALA A 77 10.81 24.12 0.10
CA ALA A 77 11.86 24.81 -0.61
C ALA A 77 12.84 23.76 -1.12
N ASP A 78 12.87 23.58 -2.44
CA ASP A 78 13.93 22.92 -3.19
C ASP A 78 14.10 21.41 -3.03
N LYS A 79 13.03 20.64 -3.09
CA LYS A 79 13.13 19.26 -3.57
C LYS A 79 13.12 19.31 -5.09
N GLY A 80 14.25 18.95 -5.71
CA GLY A 80 14.32 18.78 -7.15
C GLY A 80 13.16 17.94 -7.69
N PHE A 81 12.81 18.07 -8.95
CA PHE A 81 11.74 17.31 -9.59
C PHE A 81 12.00 15.80 -9.43
N ASP A 82 11.23 15.13 -8.56
CA ASP A 82 11.30 13.69 -8.28
C ASP A 82 9.88 13.10 -8.35
N PRO A 83 9.33 12.98 -9.58
CA PRO A 83 7.97 12.52 -9.77
C PRO A 83 7.87 11.01 -9.55
N ALA A 84 6.68 10.55 -9.15
CA ALA A 84 6.40 9.13 -9.05
C ALA A 84 6.41 8.49 -10.44
N VAL A 85 7.15 7.39 -10.59
CA VAL A 85 7.23 6.60 -11.83
C VAL A 85 6.30 5.38 -11.78
N ALA A 86 5.88 4.97 -10.58
CA ALA A 86 4.96 3.87 -10.34
C ALA A 86 4.35 3.96 -8.94
N TRP A 87 3.42 3.06 -8.62
CA TRP A 87 2.90 2.86 -7.27
C TRP A 87 2.95 1.39 -6.86
N LEU A 88 3.14 1.17 -5.57
CA LEU A 88 2.93 -0.11 -4.89
C LEU A 88 1.67 0.01 -4.05
N VAL A 89 0.65 -0.78 -4.36
CA VAL A 89 -0.64 -0.79 -3.66
C VAL A 89 -0.75 -2.05 -2.82
N VAL A 90 -1.01 -1.94 -1.52
CA VAL A 90 -1.20 -3.09 -0.64
C VAL A 90 -2.54 -3.75 -0.94
N ILE A 91 -2.53 -4.95 -1.55
CA ILE A 91 -3.75 -5.70 -1.89
C ILE A 91 -4.07 -6.79 -0.88
N LYS A 92 -3.09 -7.23 -0.07
CA LYS A 92 -3.27 -8.25 0.97
C LYS A 92 -2.31 -8.02 2.13
N GLY A 93 -2.73 -8.41 3.33
CA GLY A 93 -1.94 -8.28 4.56
C GLY A 93 -2.20 -6.97 5.30
N PRO A 94 -1.36 -6.68 6.32
CA PRO A 94 -1.44 -5.42 7.08
C PRO A 94 -1.29 -4.20 6.16
N GLY A 95 -2.13 -3.19 6.35
CA GLY A 95 -2.15 -1.99 5.51
C GLY A 95 -2.90 -2.13 4.18
N ARG A 96 -3.76 -3.15 4.03
CA ARG A 96 -4.54 -3.30 2.81
C ARG A 96 -5.30 -2.03 2.44
N GLY A 97 -5.11 -1.55 1.19
CA GLY A 97 -5.65 -0.29 0.68
C GLY A 97 -4.67 0.87 0.71
N GLU A 98 -3.56 0.76 1.48
CA GLU A 98 -2.49 1.74 1.47
C GLU A 98 -1.67 1.65 0.19
N TYR A 99 -0.98 2.73 -0.14
CA TYR A 99 -0.10 2.78 -1.31
C TYR A 99 1.17 3.58 -1.02
N CYS A 100 2.23 3.26 -1.77
CA CYS A 100 3.51 3.96 -1.71
C CYS A 100 3.94 4.35 -3.13
N PRO A 101 4.40 5.58 -3.34
CA PRO A 101 5.00 6.00 -4.62
C PRO A 101 6.37 5.35 -4.80
N VAL A 102 6.71 5.10 -6.05
CA VAL A 102 8.03 4.66 -6.52
C VAL A 102 8.62 5.79 -7.34
N PHE A 103 9.91 6.04 -7.19
CA PHE A 103 10.61 7.15 -7.82
C PHE A 103 11.73 6.66 -8.74
N TYR A 104 12.36 7.58 -9.48
CA TYR A 104 13.51 7.28 -10.34
C TYR A 104 14.65 6.59 -9.60
N GLY A 105 15.35 5.72 -10.31
CA GLY A 105 16.51 5.00 -9.79
C GLY A 105 16.15 3.96 -8.72
N GLN A 106 16.99 3.81 -7.71
CA GLN A 106 16.86 2.77 -6.71
C GLN A 106 15.97 3.21 -5.54
N ASN A 107 14.90 2.45 -5.28
CA ASN A 107 14.00 2.61 -4.15
C ASN A 107 14.19 1.46 -3.17
N SER A 108 14.66 1.75 -1.96
CA SER A 108 14.75 0.77 -0.88
C SER A 108 13.37 0.51 -0.28
N ILE A 109 13.04 -0.77 -0.07
CA ILE A 109 11.77 -1.22 0.51
C ILE A 109 12.03 -1.82 1.89
N GLY A 110 11.32 -1.34 2.90
CA GLY A 110 11.38 -1.85 4.26
C GLY A 110 10.43 -1.12 5.20
N ARG A 111 10.40 -1.49 6.48
CA ARG A 111 9.51 -0.84 7.46
C ARG A 111 10.16 0.31 8.25
N GLY A 112 11.47 0.50 8.13
CA GLY A 112 12.22 1.55 8.81
C GLY A 112 11.97 2.94 8.23
N GLU A 113 12.31 3.96 9.00
CA GLU A 113 12.08 5.36 8.62
C GLU A 113 12.96 5.84 7.48
N ASN A 114 14.13 5.22 7.32
CA ASN A 114 15.11 5.57 6.30
C ASN A 114 14.85 4.87 4.96
N GLN A 115 13.71 4.19 4.81
CA GLN A 115 13.37 3.52 3.55
C GLN A 115 12.63 4.49 2.63
N ARG A 116 12.99 4.48 1.35
CA ARG A 116 12.32 5.30 0.34
C ARG A 116 10.87 4.83 0.14
N ILE A 117 10.66 3.51 0.19
CA ILE A 117 9.34 2.88 0.24
C ILE A 117 9.15 2.26 1.62
N ARG A 118 8.42 2.96 2.47
CA ARG A 118 8.22 2.58 3.86
C ARG A 118 6.92 1.78 4.04
N LEU A 119 7.05 0.48 4.30
CA LEU A 119 5.93 -0.43 4.57
C LEU A 119 5.74 -0.64 6.08
N ASN A 120 5.36 0.40 6.81
CA ASN A 120 5.17 0.35 8.26
C ASN A 120 3.70 0.18 8.64
N PHE A 121 3.04 -0.82 8.08
CA PHE A 121 1.62 -1.11 8.30
C PHE A 121 1.38 -2.24 9.31
N GLY A 122 2.43 -2.69 10.03
CA GLY A 122 2.31 -3.71 11.08
C GLY A 122 2.85 -5.09 10.72
N ASP A 123 3.29 -5.33 9.49
CA ASP A 123 3.94 -6.59 9.11
C ASP A 123 5.37 -6.66 9.67
N THR A 124 5.56 -7.43 10.75
CA THR A 124 6.87 -7.57 11.40
C THR A 124 7.84 -8.47 10.64
N ARG A 125 7.38 -9.21 9.64
CA ARG A 125 8.22 -10.04 8.76
C ARG A 125 8.97 -9.22 7.72
N ILE A 126 8.53 -7.97 7.47
CA ILE A 126 9.30 -7.01 6.68
C ILE A 126 10.40 -6.44 7.57
N THR A 127 11.65 -6.46 7.12
CA THR A 127 12.78 -5.94 7.90
C THR A 127 12.71 -4.41 8.02
N ARG A 128 13.33 -3.87 9.09
CA ARG A 128 13.45 -2.41 9.25
C ARG A 128 14.36 -1.82 8.18
N ASP A 129 15.51 -2.44 8.00
CA ASP A 129 16.43 -2.09 6.92
C ASP A 129 15.92 -2.61 5.59
N SER A 130 16.58 -2.23 4.50
CA SER A 130 16.18 -2.61 3.16
C SER A 130 15.93 -4.11 3.05
N HIS A 131 14.68 -4.50 2.87
CA HIS A 131 14.26 -5.87 2.61
C HIS A 131 14.50 -6.23 1.15
N ALA A 132 14.18 -5.29 0.29
CA ALA A 132 14.29 -5.38 -1.16
C ALA A 132 14.62 -4.02 -1.76
N PHE A 133 14.92 -4.00 -3.05
CA PHE A 133 15.05 -2.81 -3.87
C PHE A 133 14.17 -2.92 -5.11
N LEU A 134 13.41 -1.88 -5.37
CA LEU A 134 12.72 -1.68 -6.65
C LEU A 134 13.45 -0.56 -7.40
N ILE A 135 13.91 -0.87 -8.60
CA ILE A 135 14.77 0.01 -9.39
C ILE A 135 14.03 0.36 -10.68
N TYR A 136 13.93 1.66 -10.98
CA TYR A 136 13.52 2.12 -12.29
C TYR A 136 14.76 2.52 -13.07
N ASP A 137 14.98 1.86 -14.20
CA ASP A 137 16.00 2.18 -15.19
C ASP A 137 15.35 3.05 -16.26
N ASP A 138 15.67 4.35 -16.25
CA ASP A 138 15.15 5.37 -17.16
C ASP A 138 15.61 5.17 -18.60
N MET A 139 16.84 4.69 -18.78
CA MET A 139 17.38 4.41 -20.12
C MET A 139 16.68 3.21 -20.78
N ALA A 140 16.46 2.14 -20.03
CA ALA A 140 15.75 0.97 -20.51
C ALA A 140 14.21 1.13 -20.41
N ARG A 141 13.72 2.12 -19.65
CA ARG A 141 12.32 2.33 -19.27
C ARG A 141 11.68 1.07 -18.69
N LYS A 142 12.41 0.44 -17.75
CA LYS A 142 12.04 -0.83 -17.13
C LYS A 142 12.22 -0.81 -15.63
N PHE A 143 11.43 -1.63 -14.97
CA PHE A 143 11.51 -1.83 -13.53
C PHE A 143 12.16 -3.17 -13.21
N PHE A 144 13.01 -3.18 -12.18
CA PHE A 144 13.69 -4.37 -11.68
C PHE A 144 13.51 -4.51 -10.18
N LEU A 145 13.18 -5.72 -9.74
CA LEU A 145 13.07 -6.07 -8.33
C LEU A 145 14.29 -6.91 -7.93
N ARG A 146 14.92 -6.53 -6.82
CA ARG A 146 16.09 -7.22 -6.27
C ARG A 146 15.88 -7.53 -4.80
N ASP A 147 16.12 -8.78 -4.43
CA ASP A 147 16.17 -9.20 -3.02
C ASP A 147 17.44 -8.69 -2.35
N ASN A 148 17.37 -8.43 -1.03
CA ASN A 148 18.52 -7.99 -0.23
C ASN A 148 18.99 -9.07 0.77
N GLY A 149 18.73 -10.34 0.49
CA GLY A 149 19.24 -11.47 1.28
C GLY A 149 18.69 -11.53 2.71
N LYS A 150 17.41 -11.19 2.90
CA LYS A 150 16.76 -11.25 4.22
C LYS A 150 16.16 -12.64 4.47
N ALA A 151 15.85 -12.93 5.74
CA ALA A 151 15.33 -14.24 6.15
C ALA A 151 13.99 -14.59 5.49
N ASN A 152 13.13 -13.59 5.23
CA ASN A 152 11.88 -13.80 4.54
C ASN A 152 12.06 -13.53 3.05
N LEU A 153 11.73 -14.53 2.24
CA LEU A 153 11.94 -14.47 0.79
C LEU A 153 11.00 -13.44 0.13
N LEU A 154 11.61 -12.63 -0.73
CA LEU A 154 10.91 -11.81 -1.69
C LEU A 154 10.36 -12.69 -2.82
N ARG A 155 9.12 -12.45 -3.24
CA ARG A 155 8.51 -13.16 -4.37
C ARG A 155 7.91 -12.18 -5.36
N LEU A 156 8.03 -12.53 -6.63
CA LEU A 156 7.37 -11.85 -7.75
C LEU A 156 6.43 -12.85 -8.42
N ASN A 157 5.12 -12.56 -8.42
CA ASN A 157 4.09 -13.48 -8.95
C ASN A 157 4.24 -14.91 -8.39
N GLU A 158 4.37 -15.00 -7.05
CA GLU A 158 4.58 -16.25 -6.30
C GLU A 158 5.95 -16.91 -6.48
N ALA A 159 6.72 -16.59 -7.51
CA ALA A 159 8.07 -17.10 -7.72
C ALA A 159 9.09 -16.39 -6.83
N PRO A 160 10.05 -17.11 -6.19
CA PRO A 160 11.09 -16.47 -5.38
C PRO A 160 12.06 -15.67 -6.26
N VAL A 161 12.42 -14.46 -5.82
CA VAL A 161 13.38 -13.59 -6.50
C VAL A 161 14.79 -13.92 -6.01
N MET A 162 15.50 -14.77 -6.72
CA MET A 162 16.88 -15.18 -6.39
C MET A 162 17.93 -14.34 -7.13
N VAL A 163 17.55 -13.72 -8.22
CA VAL A 163 18.34 -12.79 -9.04
C VAL A 163 17.46 -11.59 -9.36
N PRO A 164 18.01 -10.43 -9.75
CA PRO A 164 17.20 -9.30 -10.19
C PRO A 164 16.21 -9.71 -11.28
N ALA A 165 14.93 -9.42 -11.06
CA ALA A 165 13.83 -9.77 -11.94
C ALA A 165 13.14 -8.54 -12.50
N GLU A 166 12.81 -8.51 -13.79
CA GLU A 166 12.00 -7.47 -14.40
C GLU A 166 10.58 -7.50 -13.84
N VAL A 167 10.04 -6.32 -13.49
CA VAL A 167 8.67 -6.15 -12.97
C VAL A 167 7.83 -5.46 -14.03
N LYS A 168 6.66 -5.98 -14.29
CA LYS A 168 5.69 -5.45 -15.25
C LYS A 168 4.47 -4.91 -14.55
N ASP A 169 3.72 -4.06 -15.26
CA ASP A 169 2.45 -3.56 -14.73
C ASP A 169 1.52 -4.72 -14.32
N ARG A 170 0.87 -4.55 -13.16
CA ARG A 170 0.01 -5.54 -12.49
C ARG A 170 0.70 -6.75 -11.89
N ASP A 171 2.02 -6.81 -11.87
CA ASP A 171 2.74 -7.85 -11.13
C ASP A 171 2.49 -7.74 -9.62
N GLN A 172 2.54 -8.87 -8.94
CA GLN A 172 2.36 -8.96 -7.50
C GLN A 172 3.71 -9.23 -6.81
N ILE A 173 4.03 -8.40 -5.84
CA ILE A 173 5.25 -8.51 -5.04
C ILE A 173 4.86 -8.91 -3.62
N SER A 174 5.38 -10.03 -3.13
CA SER A 174 5.08 -10.53 -1.78
C SER A 174 6.30 -10.40 -0.88
N LEU A 175 6.12 -9.73 0.27
CA LEU A 175 7.10 -9.56 1.34
C LEU A 175 6.43 -9.89 2.68
N GLY A 176 6.94 -10.88 3.41
CA GLY A 176 6.31 -11.29 4.67
C GLY A 176 4.87 -11.74 4.48
N GLU A 177 3.93 -11.06 5.13
CA GLU A 177 2.48 -11.29 4.99
C GLU A 177 1.82 -10.31 4.00
N THR A 178 2.58 -9.31 3.56
CA THR A 178 2.09 -8.23 2.69
C THR A 178 2.25 -8.59 1.23
N VAL A 179 1.19 -8.38 0.45
CA VAL A 179 1.20 -8.49 -1.01
C VAL A 179 0.91 -7.13 -1.61
N LEU A 180 1.82 -6.69 -2.46
CA LEU A 180 1.77 -5.42 -3.17
C LEU A 180 1.41 -5.66 -4.62
N LEU A 181 0.50 -4.88 -5.16
CA LEU A 181 0.26 -4.77 -6.60
C LEU A 181 1.15 -3.65 -7.14
N PHE A 182 1.96 -3.96 -8.12
CA PHE A 182 2.74 -2.97 -8.84
C PHE A 182 1.88 -2.31 -9.92
N VAL A 183 1.88 -0.97 -9.96
CA VAL A 183 1.15 -0.16 -10.94
C VAL A 183 2.13 0.79 -11.59
N ALA A 184 2.52 0.50 -12.82
CA ALA A 184 3.43 1.34 -13.58
C ALA A 184 2.73 2.62 -14.06
N LEU A 185 3.45 3.74 -13.99
CA LEU A 185 3.09 4.98 -14.67
C LEU A 185 4.06 5.21 -15.84
N CYS A 186 5.37 5.20 -15.54
CA CYS A 186 6.39 5.29 -16.56
C CYS A 186 6.67 3.92 -17.19
N GLY A 187 7.16 3.93 -18.42
CA GLY A 187 7.48 2.76 -19.23
C GLY A 187 7.77 3.14 -20.65
N GLN A 188 7.54 2.21 -21.58
CA GLN A 188 7.86 2.45 -23.01
C GLN A 188 7.03 3.59 -23.62
N ASP A 189 5.75 3.74 -23.15
CA ASP A 189 4.80 4.69 -23.73
C ASP A 189 4.86 6.07 -23.09
N PHE A 190 5.35 6.15 -21.84
CA PHE A 190 5.41 7.41 -21.08
C PHE A 190 6.60 7.44 -20.14
N ASP A 191 7.30 8.56 -20.11
CA ASP A 191 8.33 8.88 -19.11
C ASP A 191 8.39 10.40 -18.90
N TRP A 192 8.48 10.85 -17.65
CA TRP A 192 8.53 12.26 -17.31
C TRP A 192 9.70 13.02 -17.95
N MET A 193 10.79 12.32 -18.23
CA MET A 193 12.01 12.91 -18.83
C MET A 193 12.00 12.85 -20.36
N ALA A 194 11.06 12.11 -20.98
CA ALA A 194 10.99 12.00 -22.43
C ALA A 194 10.47 13.27 -23.10
N ASP A 195 9.65 14.07 -22.40
CA ASP A 195 9.00 15.26 -22.97
C ASP A 195 9.83 16.54 -22.78
N GLY A 196 11.06 16.43 -22.23
CA GLY A 196 11.94 17.58 -21.97
C GLY A 196 12.72 18.12 -23.17
N ASP A 197 12.69 17.47 -24.33
CA ASP A 197 13.60 17.78 -25.47
C ASP A 197 12.89 18.33 -26.74
N GLU A 198 11.59 18.68 -26.64
CA GLU A 198 10.88 19.36 -27.75
C GLU A 198 10.65 20.86 -27.49
N SER A 199 11.70 21.59 -27.10
CA SER A 199 11.71 23.06 -27.05
C SER A 199 13.02 23.60 -27.57
N SER A 200 13.23 23.49 -28.87
CA SER A 200 14.23 24.28 -29.59
C SER A 200 13.70 24.77 -30.92
#